data_3d58be5610f70006d8515c235d847242
#
_entry.id   3d58be5610f70006d8515c235d847242
#
_cell.length_a   1.000
_cell.length_b   1.000
_cell.length_c   1.000
_cell.angle_alpha   90.00
_cell.angle_beta   90.00
_cell.angle_gamma   90.00
#
_symmetry.space_group_name_H-M   'P 1'
#
loop_
_entity.id
_entity.type
_entity.pdbx_description
1 polymer ?
#
loop_
_entity_poly.entity_id
_entity_poly.type
_entity_poly.pdbx_seq_one_letter_code
_entity_poly.pdbx_strand_id
1 'polypeptide(L)'
;MDSNRLSVRKVHVSNGNNKVLIADDHDSTLEHLSEILDEWGYHVTTVEDGEEAWDILQRDDAPRLAILDRNMPGLDGLEIIRRVRQQSQEPYIYILLLTMYDQEKHLVDGLNAGADDYIVKPFRSHELQARLEAGKRILEIQDQLIRTRDKLHSQATTDAGTGLWNRAAILEILDRELDRGRRKGEHIGLAMIDLDDFKRINDSYGHPAGDAVLLECGQRMRNCVRTYDATGRYGGDEFLTVHPGCDIETAVMLGERLRREIAKETVMIGQAPLWVTASAGVVSSELFPEAGADELIALADEALYVAKRAGRNRLEIAENFAEA
;
A
#
# COMPACT_ATOMS: atom_id res chain seq x y z
N MET A 1 3.87 -17.62 12.65
CA MET A 1 3.90 -18.02 11.24
C MET A 1 2.91 -17.14 10.53
N ASP A 2 3.42 -16.54 9.53
CA ASP A 2 2.82 -15.65 8.55
C ASP A 2 2.53 -14.20 8.90
N SER A 3 3.54 -13.51 8.52
CA SER A 3 3.73 -12.09 8.41
C SER A 3 2.72 -11.47 7.45
N ASN A 4 1.87 -10.60 7.97
CA ASN A 4 1.05 -9.72 7.16
C ASN A 4 1.97 -8.64 6.53
N ARG A 5 2.61 -9.00 5.42
CA ARG A 5 3.33 -8.06 4.55
C ARG A 5 2.30 -7.25 3.78
N LEU A 6 1.90 -6.12 4.34
CA LEU A 6 1.34 -5.03 3.54
C LEU A 6 2.50 -4.37 2.76
N SER A 7 3.04 -5.11 1.78
CA SER A 7 3.79 -4.46 0.72
C SER A 7 2.77 -3.72 -0.13
N VAL A 8 2.78 -2.40 -0.08
CA VAL A 8 2.13 -1.57 -1.10
C VAL A 8 2.85 -1.87 -2.42
N ARG A 9 2.35 -2.88 -3.15
CA ARG A 9 2.75 -3.10 -4.54
C ARG A 9 2.34 -1.84 -5.30
N LYS A 10 3.30 -1.06 -5.74
CA LYS A 10 3.08 -0.06 -6.77
C LYS A 10 2.57 -0.80 -8.00
N VAL A 11 1.25 -0.80 -8.19
CA VAL A 11 0.64 -1.24 -9.44
C VAL A 11 1.09 -0.24 -10.49
N HIS A 12 2.12 -0.59 -11.24
CA HIS A 12 2.44 0.08 -12.49
C HIS A 12 1.30 -0.27 -13.46
N VAL A 13 0.30 0.61 -13.52
CA VAL A 13 -0.72 0.56 -14.57
C VAL A 13 -0.07 1.03 -15.87
N SER A 14 0.72 0.15 -16.46
CA SER A 14 0.99 0.20 -17.90
C SER A 14 -0.29 -0.31 -18.60
N ASN A 15 -0.54 0.13 -19.86
CA ASN A 15 -1.67 -0.25 -20.72
C ASN A 15 -1.79 -1.79 -20.95
N GLY A 16 -1.87 -2.58 -19.90
CA GLY A 16 -1.94 -4.03 -19.91
C GLY A 16 -3.28 -4.63 -20.33
N ASN A 17 -4.30 -3.80 -20.61
CA ASN A 17 -5.64 -4.29 -20.97
C ASN A 17 -5.73 -4.87 -22.40
N ASN A 18 -4.63 -4.90 -23.16
CA ASN A 18 -4.60 -5.50 -24.50
C ASN A 18 -3.85 -6.83 -24.54
N LYS A 19 -3.32 -7.35 -23.44
CA LYS A 19 -2.77 -8.69 -23.39
C LYS A 19 -3.90 -9.72 -23.18
N VAL A 20 -3.89 -10.79 -23.97
CA VAL A 20 -4.85 -11.90 -23.82
C VAL A 20 -4.11 -13.23 -23.86
N LEU A 21 -4.51 -14.14 -22.95
CA LEU A 21 -4.09 -15.53 -22.98
C LEU A 21 -5.17 -16.33 -23.70
N ILE A 22 -4.77 -17.21 -24.61
CA ILE A 22 -5.63 -18.23 -25.22
C ILE A 22 -5.06 -19.58 -24.85
N ALA A 23 -5.89 -20.45 -24.30
CA ALA A 23 -5.54 -21.84 -24.01
C ALA A 23 -6.56 -22.75 -24.68
N ASP A 24 -6.11 -23.59 -25.58
CA ASP A 24 -6.93 -24.55 -26.35
C ASP A 24 -6.00 -25.65 -26.91
N ASP A 25 -6.39 -26.92 -26.83
CA ASP A 25 -5.60 -28.04 -27.31
C ASP A 25 -5.67 -28.27 -28.83
N HIS A 26 -6.35 -27.37 -29.55
CA HIS A 26 -6.50 -27.45 -30.99
C HIS A 26 -5.79 -26.29 -31.69
N ASP A 27 -4.70 -26.57 -32.41
CA ASP A 27 -3.90 -25.57 -33.15
C ASP A 27 -4.76 -24.68 -34.04
N SER A 28 -5.74 -25.25 -34.76
CA SER A 28 -6.63 -24.49 -35.63
C SER A 28 -7.48 -23.46 -34.90
N THR A 29 -7.85 -23.70 -33.64
CA THR A 29 -8.55 -22.74 -32.78
C THR A 29 -7.59 -21.63 -32.34
N LEU A 30 -6.39 -21.98 -31.92
CA LEU A 30 -5.36 -21.04 -31.50
C LEU A 30 -4.97 -20.09 -32.65
N GLU A 31 -4.70 -20.63 -33.85
CA GLU A 31 -4.40 -19.84 -35.04
C GLU A 31 -5.53 -18.86 -35.37
N HIS A 32 -6.77 -19.38 -35.48
CA HIS A 32 -7.93 -18.56 -35.83
C HIS A 32 -8.21 -17.44 -34.81
N LEU A 33 -8.12 -17.76 -33.51
CA LEU A 33 -8.30 -16.75 -32.44
C LEU A 33 -7.18 -15.74 -32.44
N SER A 34 -5.94 -16.18 -32.65
CA SER A 34 -4.77 -15.27 -32.70
C SER A 34 -4.90 -14.27 -33.83
N GLU A 35 -5.23 -14.73 -35.06
CA GLU A 35 -5.42 -13.84 -36.21
C GLU A 35 -6.49 -12.76 -35.93
N ILE A 36 -7.65 -13.17 -35.43
CA ILE A 36 -8.76 -12.24 -35.13
C ILE A 36 -8.36 -11.24 -34.04
N LEU A 37 -7.72 -11.70 -32.98
CA LEU A 37 -7.35 -10.85 -31.85
C LEU A 37 -6.20 -9.90 -32.18
N ASP A 38 -5.25 -10.33 -32.99
CA ASP A 38 -4.18 -9.47 -33.52
C ASP A 38 -4.74 -8.36 -34.42
N GLU A 39 -5.72 -8.68 -35.28
CA GLU A 39 -6.43 -7.68 -36.08
C GLU A 39 -7.13 -6.63 -35.21
N TRP A 40 -7.64 -7.02 -34.03
CA TRP A 40 -8.26 -6.11 -33.06
C TRP A 40 -7.26 -5.40 -32.15
N GLY A 41 -5.94 -5.63 -32.34
CA GLY A 41 -4.88 -4.96 -31.62
C GLY A 41 -4.58 -5.52 -30.23
N TYR A 42 -4.90 -6.79 -30.01
CA TYR A 42 -4.48 -7.50 -28.78
C TYR A 42 -3.07 -8.08 -28.94
N HIS A 43 -2.38 -8.22 -27.83
CA HIS A 43 -1.13 -8.99 -27.72
C HIS A 43 -1.49 -10.39 -27.22
N VAL A 44 -1.44 -11.35 -28.13
CA VAL A 44 -1.88 -12.71 -27.85
C VAL A 44 -0.73 -13.56 -27.33
N THR A 45 -1.02 -14.36 -26.29
CA THR A 45 -0.18 -15.47 -25.84
C THR A 45 -1.00 -16.74 -25.98
N THR A 46 -0.49 -17.75 -26.66
CA THR A 46 -1.16 -19.04 -26.88
C THR A 46 -0.48 -20.15 -26.13
N VAL A 47 -1.27 -21.08 -25.60
CA VAL A 47 -0.81 -22.34 -24.98
C VAL A 47 -1.74 -23.49 -25.34
N GLU A 48 -1.20 -24.71 -25.37
CA GLU A 48 -1.93 -25.91 -25.78
C GLU A 48 -2.42 -26.76 -24.59
N ASP A 49 -1.94 -26.47 -23.41
CA ASP A 49 -2.31 -27.22 -22.21
C ASP A 49 -2.65 -26.31 -21.00
N GLY A 50 -3.39 -26.89 -20.06
CA GLY A 50 -3.89 -26.13 -18.91
C GLY A 50 -2.83 -25.86 -17.83
N GLU A 51 -1.76 -26.63 -17.74
CA GLU A 51 -0.70 -26.38 -16.77
C GLU A 51 0.12 -25.18 -17.17
N GLU A 52 0.46 -25.06 -18.46
CA GLU A 52 1.14 -23.88 -19.00
C GLU A 52 0.26 -22.63 -18.86
N ALA A 53 -1.06 -22.76 -19.14
CA ALA A 53 -2.01 -21.66 -18.92
C ALA A 53 -2.02 -21.20 -17.46
N TRP A 54 -2.04 -22.13 -16.52
CA TRP A 54 -2.00 -21.84 -15.10
C TRP A 54 -0.70 -21.13 -14.70
N ASP A 55 0.45 -21.60 -15.17
CA ASP A 55 1.75 -21.01 -14.87
C ASP A 55 1.85 -19.55 -15.36
N ILE A 56 1.27 -19.25 -16.54
CA ILE A 56 1.22 -17.89 -17.06
C ILE A 56 0.32 -17.00 -16.19
N LEU A 57 -0.84 -17.49 -15.79
CA LEU A 57 -1.80 -16.72 -14.99
C LEU A 57 -1.31 -16.40 -13.56
N GLN A 58 -0.27 -17.09 -13.09
CA GLN A 58 0.35 -16.80 -11.78
C GLN A 58 1.42 -15.72 -11.82
N ARG A 59 1.87 -15.26 -12.98
CA ARG A 59 2.94 -14.28 -13.12
C ARG A 59 2.48 -12.87 -12.73
N ASP A 60 3.40 -12.06 -12.25
CA ASP A 60 3.12 -10.66 -11.91
C ASP A 60 2.66 -9.81 -13.12
N ASP A 61 3.05 -10.22 -14.34
CA ASP A 61 2.70 -9.58 -15.61
C ASP A 61 1.65 -10.35 -16.42
N ALA A 62 0.91 -11.26 -15.77
CA ALA A 62 -0.12 -12.08 -16.38
C ALA A 62 -1.11 -11.29 -17.21
N PRO A 63 -1.59 -11.81 -18.35
CA PRO A 63 -2.71 -11.27 -19.08
C PRO A 63 -3.96 -11.21 -18.20
N ARG A 64 -4.66 -10.08 -18.27
CA ARG A 64 -5.92 -9.90 -17.50
C ARG A 64 -7.17 -10.32 -18.25
N LEU A 65 -7.03 -10.69 -19.52
CA LEU A 65 -8.04 -11.37 -20.33
C LEU A 65 -7.54 -12.77 -20.61
N ALA A 66 -8.35 -13.78 -20.34
CA ALA A 66 -8.05 -15.16 -20.64
C ALA A 66 -9.24 -15.79 -21.39
N ILE A 67 -8.94 -16.50 -22.47
CA ILE A 67 -9.87 -17.32 -23.23
C ILE A 67 -9.39 -18.76 -23.00
N LEU A 68 -10.19 -19.55 -22.27
CA LEU A 68 -9.79 -20.90 -21.89
C LEU A 68 -10.76 -21.92 -22.51
N ASP A 69 -10.23 -22.90 -23.20
CA ASP A 69 -11.04 -24.06 -23.57
C ASP A 69 -11.40 -24.85 -22.33
N ARG A 70 -12.58 -25.43 -22.34
CA ARG A 70 -13.05 -26.26 -21.24
C ARG A 70 -12.22 -27.53 -21.08
N ASN A 71 -11.93 -28.20 -22.20
CA ASN A 71 -11.29 -29.52 -22.22
C ASN A 71 -9.87 -29.40 -22.79
N MET A 72 -8.89 -29.45 -21.92
CA MET A 72 -7.47 -29.40 -22.27
C MET A 72 -6.70 -30.51 -21.54
N PRO A 73 -5.56 -30.96 -22.07
CA PRO A 73 -4.63 -31.79 -21.33
C PRO A 73 -4.11 -31.12 -20.06
N GLY A 74 -3.73 -31.89 -19.07
CA GLY A 74 -3.23 -31.39 -17.80
C GLY A 74 -4.38 -30.86 -16.92
N LEU A 75 -4.53 -29.54 -16.83
CA LEU A 75 -5.63 -28.91 -16.11
C LEU A 75 -6.77 -28.54 -17.08
N ASP A 76 -7.99 -28.90 -16.74
CA ASP A 76 -9.15 -28.43 -17.50
C ASP A 76 -9.45 -26.95 -17.21
N GLY A 77 -10.17 -26.30 -18.15
CA GLY A 77 -10.50 -24.87 -18.00
C GLY A 77 -11.27 -24.54 -16.73
N LEU A 78 -12.16 -25.43 -16.27
CA LEU A 78 -12.93 -25.22 -15.04
C LEU A 78 -12.05 -25.28 -13.80
N GLU A 79 -11.06 -26.16 -13.78
CA GLU A 79 -10.11 -26.26 -12.67
C GLU A 79 -9.22 -25.02 -12.58
N ILE A 80 -8.74 -24.51 -13.74
CA ILE A 80 -7.98 -23.26 -13.79
C ILE A 80 -8.81 -22.10 -13.24
N ILE A 81 -10.07 -21.97 -13.67
CA ILE A 81 -10.99 -20.93 -13.19
C ILE A 81 -11.13 -21.00 -11.68
N ARG A 82 -11.41 -22.19 -11.11
CA ARG A 82 -11.54 -22.37 -9.66
C ARG A 82 -10.28 -21.93 -8.91
N ARG A 83 -9.10 -22.32 -9.39
CA ARG A 83 -7.82 -21.94 -8.79
C ARG A 83 -7.58 -20.41 -8.83
N VAL A 84 -7.85 -19.77 -9.96
CA VAL A 84 -7.76 -18.31 -10.09
C VAL A 84 -8.69 -17.63 -9.08
N ARG A 85 -9.93 -18.10 -8.94
CA ARG A 85 -10.92 -17.49 -8.03
C ARG A 85 -10.61 -17.75 -6.55
N GLN A 86 -9.99 -18.88 -6.21
CA GLN A 86 -9.60 -19.21 -4.83
C GLN A 86 -8.42 -18.35 -4.34
N GLN A 87 -7.54 -17.90 -5.21
CA GLN A 87 -6.36 -17.15 -4.82
C GLN A 87 -6.63 -15.69 -4.44
N SER A 88 -7.85 -15.18 -4.60
CA SER A 88 -8.23 -13.79 -4.30
C SER A 88 -7.21 -12.75 -4.80
N GLN A 89 -6.64 -12.98 -6.00
CA GLN A 89 -5.57 -12.13 -6.53
C GLN A 89 -6.11 -10.81 -7.09
N GLU A 90 -5.52 -9.72 -6.68
CA GLU A 90 -5.48 -8.48 -7.46
C GLU A 90 -4.19 -8.49 -8.30
N PRO A 91 -4.24 -8.17 -9.60
CA PRO A 91 -5.39 -7.67 -10.34
C PRO A 91 -6.38 -8.77 -10.80
N TYR A 92 -7.64 -8.39 -10.95
CA TYR A 92 -8.69 -9.29 -11.44
C TYR A 92 -8.41 -9.76 -12.87
N ILE A 93 -8.67 -11.05 -13.15
CA ILE A 93 -8.55 -11.67 -14.47
C ILE A 93 -9.96 -11.98 -14.96
N TYR A 94 -10.35 -11.42 -16.11
CA TYR A 94 -11.56 -11.75 -16.81
C TYR A 94 -11.35 -13.02 -17.62
N ILE A 95 -12.19 -14.03 -17.38
CA ILE A 95 -12.06 -15.36 -17.98
C ILE A 95 -13.28 -15.66 -18.82
N LEU A 96 -13.06 -15.84 -20.13
CA LEU A 96 -14.04 -16.29 -21.11
C LEU A 96 -13.81 -17.79 -21.38
N LEU A 97 -14.80 -18.62 -21.04
CA LEU A 97 -14.73 -20.07 -21.24
C LEU A 97 -15.21 -20.42 -22.65
N LEU A 98 -14.37 -21.16 -23.41
CA LEU A 98 -14.81 -21.79 -24.66
C LEU A 98 -15.33 -23.18 -24.37
N THR A 99 -16.41 -23.58 -25.03
CA THR A 99 -17.02 -24.91 -24.82
C THR A 99 -17.68 -25.44 -26.09
N MET A 100 -17.64 -26.75 -26.28
CA MET A 100 -18.39 -27.46 -27.33
C MET A 100 -19.84 -27.80 -26.91
N TYR A 101 -20.17 -27.53 -25.65
CA TYR A 101 -21.45 -27.94 -25.09
C TYR A 101 -22.42 -26.76 -25.00
N ASP A 102 -23.56 -26.90 -25.66
CA ASP A 102 -24.71 -25.99 -25.62
C ASP A 102 -25.76 -26.37 -24.55
N GLN A 103 -25.58 -27.50 -23.89
CA GLN A 103 -26.50 -27.96 -22.86
C GLN A 103 -26.44 -27.05 -21.62
N GLU A 104 -27.58 -26.63 -21.14
CA GLU A 104 -27.76 -25.70 -20.02
C GLU A 104 -26.93 -26.08 -18.77
N LYS A 105 -26.86 -27.38 -18.47
CA LYS A 105 -26.08 -27.88 -17.32
C LYS A 105 -24.59 -27.56 -17.41
N HIS A 106 -23.98 -27.66 -18.58
CA HIS A 106 -22.54 -27.41 -18.76
C HIS A 106 -22.20 -25.94 -18.74
N LEU A 107 -23.14 -25.08 -19.18
CA LEU A 107 -23.00 -23.63 -19.11
C LEU A 107 -23.09 -23.15 -17.66
N VAL A 108 -24.01 -23.72 -16.88
CA VAL A 108 -24.15 -23.43 -15.44
C VAL A 108 -22.90 -23.88 -14.68
N ASP A 109 -22.28 -25.02 -15.01
CA ASP A 109 -21.04 -25.49 -14.38
C ASP A 109 -19.89 -24.49 -14.59
N GLY A 110 -19.76 -23.91 -15.80
CA GLY A 110 -18.74 -22.91 -16.12
C GLY A 110 -18.88 -21.63 -15.30
N LEU A 111 -20.10 -21.10 -15.25
CA LEU A 111 -20.41 -19.88 -14.47
C LEU A 111 -20.25 -20.14 -12.95
N ASN A 112 -20.69 -21.29 -12.47
CA ASN A 112 -20.52 -21.68 -11.06
C ASN A 112 -19.04 -21.91 -10.68
N ALA A 113 -18.18 -22.30 -11.63
CA ALA A 113 -16.74 -22.37 -11.41
C ALA A 113 -16.13 -20.98 -11.26
N GLY A 114 -16.81 -19.92 -11.70
CA GLY A 114 -16.38 -18.54 -11.62
C GLY A 114 -15.90 -17.93 -12.94
N ALA A 115 -16.25 -18.53 -14.09
CA ALA A 115 -16.08 -17.87 -15.40
C ALA A 115 -16.90 -16.58 -15.44
N ASP A 116 -16.37 -15.54 -16.06
CA ASP A 116 -17.11 -14.27 -16.23
C ASP A 116 -18.12 -14.38 -17.37
N ASP A 117 -17.78 -15.15 -18.39
CA ASP A 117 -18.65 -15.40 -19.53
C ASP A 117 -18.24 -16.71 -20.24
N TYR A 118 -19.01 -17.14 -21.20
CA TYR A 118 -18.72 -18.30 -22.02
C TYR A 118 -19.09 -18.07 -23.49
N ILE A 119 -18.48 -18.85 -24.38
CA ILE A 119 -18.81 -18.93 -25.79
C ILE A 119 -18.87 -20.40 -26.24
N VAL A 120 -19.90 -20.74 -27.01
CA VAL A 120 -20.09 -22.07 -27.58
C VAL A 120 -19.42 -22.16 -28.96
N LYS A 121 -18.57 -23.17 -29.20
CA LYS A 121 -17.98 -23.46 -30.51
C LYS A 121 -19.00 -24.19 -31.40
N PRO A 122 -19.13 -23.86 -32.70
CA PRO A 122 -18.42 -22.78 -33.40
C PRO A 122 -19.06 -21.41 -33.12
N PHE A 123 -18.23 -20.40 -32.90
CA PHE A 123 -18.68 -19.04 -32.61
C PHE A 123 -18.45 -18.08 -33.78
N ARG A 124 -19.13 -16.95 -33.74
CA ARG A 124 -18.94 -15.85 -34.72
C ARG A 124 -18.00 -14.79 -34.14
N SER A 125 -17.13 -14.23 -35.00
CA SER A 125 -16.13 -13.22 -34.57
C SER A 125 -16.76 -12.04 -33.83
N HIS A 126 -17.94 -11.55 -34.27
CA HIS A 126 -18.61 -10.43 -33.60
C HIS A 126 -19.18 -10.80 -32.22
N GLU A 127 -19.50 -12.06 -31.95
CA GLU A 127 -19.90 -12.51 -30.62
C GLU A 127 -18.69 -12.49 -29.66
N LEU A 128 -17.55 -13.04 -30.11
CA LEU A 128 -16.31 -12.98 -29.38
C LEU A 128 -15.91 -11.53 -29.06
N GLN A 129 -15.98 -10.65 -30.06
CA GLN A 129 -15.65 -9.25 -29.90
C GLN A 129 -16.52 -8.58 -28.83
N ALA A 130 -17.84 -8.77 -28.89
CA ALA A 130 -18.77 -8.19 -27.92
C ALA A 130 -18.45 -8.62 -26.48
N ARG A 131 -18.09 -9.91 -26.26
CA ARG A 131 -17.74 -10.43 -24.94
C ARG A 131 -16.42 -9.91 -24.42
N LEU A 132 -15.41 -9.82 -25.29
CA LEU A 132 -14.11 -9.24 -24.91
C LEU A 132 -14.21 -7.74 -24.62
N GLU A 133 -15.02 -6.99 -25.37
CA GLU A 133 -15.30 -5.59 -25.05
C GLU A 133 -16.02 -5.44 -23.70
N ALA A 134 -16.94 -6.34 -23.38
CA ALA A 134 -17.57 -6.39 -22.06
C ALA A 134 -16.52 -6.69 -20.96
N GLY A 135 -15.64 -7.66 -21.19
CA GLY A 135 -14.54 -7.98 -20.31
C GLY A 135 -13.59 -6.80 -20.07
N LYS A 136 -13.18 -6.10 -21.12
CA LYS A 136 -12.38 -4.87 -21.00
C LYS A 136 -13.06 -3.83 -20.10
N ARG A 137 -14.35 -3.61 -20.31
CA ARG A 137 -15.12 -2.65 -19.50
C ARG A 137 -15.17 -3.06 -18.03
N ILE A 138 -15.29 -4.36 -17.73
CA ILE A 138 -15.25 -4.89 -16.36
C ILE A 138 -13.87 -4.61 -15.74
N LEU A 139 -12.78 -4.89 -16.47
CA LEU A 139 -11.43 -4.63 -16.01
C LEU A 139 -11.16 -3.14 -15.74
N GLU A 140 -11.66 -2.25 -16.59
CA GLU A 140 -11.55 -0.80 -16.39
C GLU A 140 -12.31 -0.33 -15.13
N ILE A 141 -13.52 -0.88 -14.89
CA ILE A 141 -14.31 -0.56 -13.69
C ILE A 141 -13.57 -1.07 -12.43
N GLN A 142 -13.01 -2.28 -12.47
CA GLN A 142 -12.22 -2.83 -11.36
C GLN A 142 -10.99 -1.96 -11.06
N ASP A 143 -10.25 -1.54 -12.07
CA ASP A 143 -9.10 -0.64 -11.91
C ASP A 143 -9.52 0.71 -11.31
N GLN A 144 -10.64 1.25 -11.76
CA GLN A 144 -11.18 2.50 -11.22
C GLN A 144 -11.59 2.34 -9.74
N LEU A 145 -12.20 1.21 -9.39
CA LEU A 145 -12.58 0.90 -8.01
C LEU A 145 -11.35 0.81 -7.11
N ILE A 146 -10.31 0.06 -7.54
CA ILE A 146 -9.05 -0.07 -6.78
C ILE A 146 -8.40 1.30 -6.59
N ARG A 147 -8.25 2.09 -7.66
CA ARG A 147 -7.68 3.46 -7.57
C ARG A 147 -8.48 4.35 -6.63
N THR A 148 -9.81 4.26 -6.67
CA THR A 148 -10.68 5.06 -5.81
C THR A 148 -10.56 4.62 -4.36
N ARG A 149 -10.55 3.31 -4.08
CA ARG A 149 -10.30 2.73 -2.76
C ARG A 149 -8.97 3.21 -2.19
N ASP A 150 -7.89 3.09 -2.97
CA ASP A 150 -6.55 3.46 -2.54
C ASP A 150 -6.43 4.97 -2.29
N LYS A 151 -7.08 5.79 -3.13
CA LYS A 151 -7.16 7.24 -2.92
C LYS A 151 -7.93 7.58 -1.65
N LEU A 152 -9.08 6.97 -1.42
CA LEU A 152 -9.86 7.18 -0.19
C LEU A 152 -9.11 6.72 1.04
N HIS A 153 -8.44 5.57 0.97
CA HIS A 153 -7.60 5.07 2.06
C HIS A 153 -6.46 6.03 2.36
N SER A 154 -5.75 6.51 1.34
CA SER A 154 -4.69 7.52 1.50
C SER A 154 -5.23 8.82 2.11
N GLN A 155 -6.37 9.33 1.63
CA GLN A 155 -6.99 10.54 2.20
C GLN A 155 -7.43 10.35 3.66
N ALA A 156 -7.87 9.16 4.03
CA ALA A 156 -8.28 8.84 5.39
C ALA A 156 -7.09 8.66 6.35
N THR A 157 -5.92 8.26 5.86
CA THR A 157 -4.78 7.84 6.70
C THR A 157 -3.55 8.70 6.61
N THR A 158 -3.40 9.54 5.56
CA THR A 158 -2.21 10.37 5.38
C THR A 158 -2.51 11.86 5.50
N ASP A 159 -1.53 12.62 5.98
CA ASP A 159 -1.54 14.09 5.96
C ASP A 159 -1.15 14.59 4.56
N ALA A 160 -2.02 15.41 3.97
CA ALA A 160 -1.85 15.88 2.59
C ALA A 160 -0.62 16.79 2.39
N GLY A 161 -0.18 17.49 3.44
CA GLY A 161 0.96 18.41 3.37
C GLY A 161 2.31 17.70 3.44
N THR A 162 2.42 16.65 4.22
CA THR A 162 3.68 15.95 4.47
C THR A 162 3.75 14.56 3.84
N GLY A 163 2.59 13.96 3.52
CA GLY A 163 2.47 12.59 3.06
C GLY A 163 2.83 11.54 4.13
N LEU A 164 2.99 11.93 5.39
CA LEU A 164 3.12 11.06 6.55
C LEU A 164 1.75 10.55 7.02
N TRP A 165 1.70 9.65 7.99
CA TRP A 165 0.44 9.31 8.63
C TRP A 165 -0.22 10.56 9.22
N ASN A 166 -1.53 10.70 9.08
CA ASN A 166 -2.26 11.75 9.77
C ASN A 166 -2.46 11.38 11.25
N ARG A 167 -2.97 12.34 12.05
CA ARG A 167 -3.16 12.16 13.48
C ARG A 167 -3.99 10.91 13.83
N ALA A 168 -5.08 10.67 13.12
CA ALA A 168 -5.95 9.53 13.42
C ALA A 168 -5.22 8.20 13.18
N ALA A 169 -4.54 8.08 12.04
CA ALA A 169 -3.83 6.87 11.67
C ALA A 169 -2.63 6.57 12.58
N ILE A 170 -1.84 7.59 12.98
CA ILE A 170 -0.69 7.36 13.85
C ILE A 170 -1.11 6.94 15.26
N LEU A 171 -2.23 7.44 15.76
CA LEU A 171 -2.81 7.03 17.05
C LEU A 171 -3.30 5.57 16.99
N GLU A 172 -4.01 5.19 15.93
CA GLU A 172 -4.44 3.80 15.73
C GLU A 172 -3.26 2.83 15.62
N ILE A 173 -2.18 3.25 14.94
CA ILE A 173 -0.94 2.47 14.87
C ILE A 173 -0.33 2.32 16.26
N LEU A 174 -0.26 3.39 17.05
CA LEU A 174 0.28 3.35 18.40
C LEU A 174 -0.50 2.38 19.30
N ASP A 175 -1.82 2.48 19.34
CA ASP A 175 -2.68 1.59 20.14
C ASP A 175 -2.44 0.12 19.75
N ARG A 176 -2.44 -0.17 18.45
CA ARG A 176 -2.21 -1.51 17.93
C ARG A 176 -0.83 -2.06 18.29
N GLU A 177 0.23 -1.25 18.21
CA GLU A 177 1.58 -1.69 18.54
C GLU A 177 1.78 -1.85 20.05
N LEU A 178 1.14 -1.03 20.90
CA LEU A 178 1.12 -1.22 22.36
C LEU A 178 0.45 -2.55 22.73
N ASP A 179 -0.69 -2.85 22.15
CA ASP A 179 -1.39 -4.11 22.37
C ASP A 179 -0.57 -5.31 21.90
N ARG A 180 0.13 -5.17 20.78
CA ARG A 180 1.03 -6.19 20.26
C ARG A 180 2.26 -6.38 21.16
N GLY A 181 2.86 -5.27 21.60
CA GLY A 181 4.01 -5.27 22.48
C GLY A 181 3.70 -5.97 23.81
N ARG A 182 2.57 -5.64 24.45
CA ARG A 182 2.10 -6.31 25.68
C ARG A 182 1.98 -7.83 25.51
N ARG A 183 1.43 -8.31 24.39
CA ARG A 183 1.30 -9.76 24.13
C ARG A 183 2.63 -10.46 23.90
N LYS A 184 3.64 -9.74 23.34
CA LYS A 184 4.94 -10.31 22.99
C LYS A 184 6.03 -10.06 24.01
N GLY A 185 5.81 -9.20 25.02
CA GLY A 185 6.83 -8.72 25.93
C GLY A 185 7.84 -7.78 25.23
N GLU A 186 7.39 -7.06 24.18
CA GLU A 186 8.19 -6.07 23.44
C GLU A 186 7.82 -4.65 23.90
N HIS A 187 8.78 -3.76 24.00
CA HIS A 187 8.57 -2.36 24.37
C HIS A 187 8.32 -1.50 23.13
N ILE A 188 7.63 -0.38 23.32
CA ILE A 188 7.33 0.58 22.27
C ILE A 188 7.93 1.93 22.64
N GLY A 189 8.85 2.41 21.81
CA GLY A 189 9.42 3.75 21.93
C GLY A 189 8.55 4.79 21.18
N LEU A 190 8.39 5.97 21.77
CA LEU A 190 7.74 7.13 21.16
C LEU A 190 8.67 8.33 21.17
N ALA A 191 8.57 9.18 20.13
CA ALA A 191 9.07 10.54 20.18
C ALA A 191 8.02 11.52 19.69
N MET A 192 7.70 12.53 20.50
CA MET A 192 6.99 13.73 20.10
C MET A 192 8.01 14.75 19.64
N ILE A 193 7.89 15.24 18.41
CA ILE A 193 8.86 16.13 17.76
C ILE A 193 8.13 17.39 17.30
N ASP A 194 8.71 18.57 17.54
CA ASP A 194 8.15 19.85 17.12
C ASP A 194 9.24 20.70 16.44
N LEU A 195 8.88 21.35 15.33
CA LEU A 195 9.80 22.22 14.59
C LEU A 195 9.97 23.54 15.32
N ASP A 196 11.21 23.83 15.70
CA ASP A 196 11.53 25.03 16.49
C ASP A 196 11.20 26.31 15.71
N ASP A 197 10.51 27.23 16.39
CA ASP A 197 10.15 28.55 15.88
C ASP A 197 9.38 28.54 14.53
N PHE A 198 8.62 27.47 14.23
CA PHE A 198 7.88 27.30 12.98
C PHE A 198 6.90 28.44 12.70
N LYS A 199 6.23 28.96 13.71
CA LYS A 199 5.36 30.15 13.57
C LYS A 199 6.12 31.35 13.00
N ARG A 200 7.36 31.56 13.44
CA ARG A 200 8.22 32.66 12.94
C ARG A 200 8.58 32.45 11.48
N ILE A 201 8.71 31.22 11.02
CA ILE A 201 8.92 30.91 9.60
C ILE A 201 7.69 31.35 8.80
N ASN A 202 6.49 30.97 9.24
CA ASN A 202 5.24 31.38 8.59
C ASN A 202 5.07 32.90 8.58
N ASP A 203 5.33 33.56 9.70
CA ASP A 203 5.20 35.01 9.83
C ASP A 203 6.19 35.75 8.93
N SER A 204 7.39 35.23 8.70
CA SER A 204 8.46 35.88 7.93
C SER A 204 8.43 35.57 6.43
N TYR A 205 8.05 34.34 6.04
CA TYR A 205 8.15 33.85 4.66
C TYR A 205 6.78 33.41 4.07
N GLY A 206 5.71 33.49 4.87
CA GLY A 206 4.37 33.12 4.47
C GLY A 206 4.09 31.61 4.59
N HIS A 207 2.81 31.23 4.63
CA HIS A 207 2.37 29.83 4.76
C HIS A 207 2.94 28.87 3.70
N PRO A 208 3.09 29.27 2.40
CA PRO A 208 3.71 28.38 1.43
C PRO A 208 5.15 27.96 1.78
N ALA A 209 5.89 28.81 2.48
CA ALA A 209 7.23 28.48 2.97
C ALA A 209 7.17 27.48 4.13
N GLY A 210 6.23 27.66 5.05
CA GLY A 210 5.97 26.70 6.12
C GLY A 210 5.55 25.33 5.58
N ASP A 211 4.68 25.29 4.58
CA ASP A 211 4.28 24.04 3.93
C ASP A 211 5.48 23.32 3.29
N ALA A 212 6.39 24.05 2.63
CA ALA A 212 7.61 23.47 2.07
C ALA A 212 8.55 22.92 3.17
N VAL A 213 8.65 23.61 4.31
CA VAL A 213 9.42 23.14 5.48
C VAL A 213 8.81 21.87 6.05
N LEU A 214 7.49 21.82 6.25
CA LEU A 214 6.81 20.63 6.75
C LEU A 214 6.99 19.43 5.82
N LEU A 215 6.86 19.64 4.51
CA LEU A 215 7.05 18.58 3.52
C LEU A 215 8.49 18.04 3.56
N GLU A 216 9.49 18.91 3.54
CA GLU A 216 10.91 18.52 3.56
C GLU A 216 11.27 17.80 4.86
N CYS A 217 10.88 18.36 6.02
CA CYS A 217 11.12 17.70 7.32
C CYS A 217 10.42 16.35 7.40
N GLY A 218 9.19 16.23 6.90
CA GLY A 218 8.47 14.97 6.81
C GLY A 218 9.19 13.94 5.96
N GLN A 219 9.75 14.33 4.82
CA GLN A 219 10.55 13.44 3.95
C GLN A 219 11.84 12.98 4.63
N ARG A 220 12.57 13.89 5.30
CA ARG A 220 13.77 13.55 6.07
C ARG A 220 13.47 12.54 7.16
N MET A 221 12.41 12.74 7.92
CA MET A 221 11.98 11.79 8.97
C MET A 221 11.61 10.44 8.38
N ARG A 222 10.83 10.40 7.28
CA ARG A 222 10.45 9.15 6.61
C ARG A 222 11.66 8.34 6.15
N ASN A 223 12.67 9.00 5.60
CA ASN A 223 13.89 8.35 5.11
C ASN A 223 14.82 7.88 6.24
N CYS A 224 14.61 8.39 7.44
CA CYS A 224 15.43 8.12 8.61
C CYS A 224 14.92 6.97 9.48
N VAL A 225 13.66 6.55 9.33
CA VAL A 225 13.05 5.48 10.12
C VAL A 225 13.05 4.14 9.39
N ARG A 226 12.88 3.03 10.14
CA ARG A 226 12.80 1.67 9.58
C ARG A 226 11.43 1.43 8.97
N THR A 227 11.31 0.40 8.12
CA THR A 227 10.05 0.07 7.44
C THR A 227 8.88 -0.24 8.39
N TYR A 228 9.18 -0.72 9.59
CA TYR A 228 8.16 -1.06 10.60
C TYR A 228 7.96 0.05 11.65
N ASP A 229 8.76 1.10 11.63
CA ASP A 229 8.51 2.32 12.40
C ASP A 229 7.40 3.14 11.71
N ALA A 230 6.65 3.90 12.49
CA ALA A 230 5.65 4.81 11.94
C ALA A 230 5.99 6.26 12.31
N THR A 231 5.73 7.17 11.36
CA THR A 231 5.88 8.61 11.55
C THR A 231 4.62 9.30 11.05
N GLY A 232 4.00 10.12 11.88
CA GLY A 232 2.78 10.84 11.58
C GLY A 232 2.88 12.32 11.94
N ARG A 233 2.12 13.16 11.21
CA ARG A 233 1.89 14.54 11.61
C ARG A 233 0.78 14.56 12.65
N TYR A 234 1.13 14.93 13.88
CA TYR A 234 0.21 14.96 15.01
C TYR A 234 -0.67 16.21 15.03
N GLY A 235 -0.10 17.37 14.67
CA GLY A 235 -0.82 18.63 14.54
C GLY A 235 0.12 19.78 14.20
N GLY A 236 -0.32 20.78 13.46
CA GLY A 236 0.50 21.96 13.17
C GLY A 236 1.91 21.61 12.67
N ASP A 237 2.88 21.88 13.51
CA ASP A 237 4.32 21.61 13.34
C ASP A 237 4.82 20.41 14.19
N GLU A 238 3.89 19.66 14.78
CA GLU A 238 4.17 18.51 15.65
C GLU A 238 4.09 17.17 14.89
N PHE A 239 5.04 16.30 15.18
CA PHE A 239 5.14 14.96 14.62
C PHE A 239 5.25 13.92 15.74
N LEU A 240 4.58 12.79 15.56
CA LEU A 240 4.68 11.63 16.45
C LEU A 240 5.36 10.49 15.71
N THR A 241 6.34 9.86 16.36
CA THR A 241 6.98 8.65 15.84
C THR A 241 6.77 7.49 16.79
N VAL A 242 6.50 6.32 16.23
CA VAL A 242 6.24 5.07 16.97
C VAL A 242 7.24 4.02 16.54
N HIS A 243 7.96 3.45 17.49
CA HIS A 243 9.08 2.53 17.27
C HIS A 243 8.83 1.21 18.00
N PRO A 244 8.29 0.18 17.34
CA PRO A 244 8.09 -1.14 17.93
C PRO A 244 9.40 -1.83 18.28
N GLY A 245 9.41 -2.57 19.40
CA GLY A 245 10.60 -3.31 19.87
C GLY A 245 11.73 -2.40 20.36
N CYS A 246 11.41 -1.21 20.87
CA CYS A 246 12.41 -0.23 21.33
C CYS A 246 12.29 0.01 22.84
N ASP A 247 13.37 -0.31 23.56
CA ASP A 247 13.62 0.16 24.91
C ASP A 247 13.91 1.68 24.94
N ILE A 248 14.09 2.25 26.11
CA ILE A 248 14.30 3.69 26.23
C ILE A 248 15.61 4.16 25.57
N GLU A 249 16.67 3.38 25.67
CA GLU A 249 17.98 3.73 25.07
C GLU A 249 17.88 3.80 23.55
N THR A 250 17.22 2.80 22.94
CA THR A 250 16.97 2.74 21.49
C THR A 250 16.04 3.87 21.05
N ALA A 251 14.99 4.18 21.81
CA ALA A 251 14.07 5.27 21.50
C ALA A 251 14.79 6.63 21.52
N VAL A 252 15.68 6.86 22.48
CA VAL A 252 16.52 8.06 22.55
C VAL A 252 17.46 8.16 21.34
N MET A 253 18.14 7.06 20.97
CA MET A 253 18.99 7.06 19.77
C MET A 253 18.21 7.40 18.50
N LEU A 254 17.00 6.86 18.35
CA LEU A 254 16.14 7.11 17.20
C LEU A 254 15.63 8.56 17.18
N GLY A 255 15.16 9.07 18.31
CA GLY A 255 14.74 10.46 18.45
C GLY A 255 15.85 11.46 18.13
N GLU A 256 17.06 11.20 18.66
CA GLU A 256 18.23 12.05 18.38
C GLU A 256 18.67 11.97 16.90
N ARG A 257 18.56 10.79 16.28
CA ARG A 257 18.80 10.64 14.84
C ARG A 257 17.81 11.46 14.01
N LEU A 258 16.52 11.41 14.35
CA LEU A 258 15.47 12.19 13.68
C LEU A 258 15.73 13.69 13.83
N ARG A 259 16.00 14.17 15.05
CA ARG A 259 16.34 15.57 15.31
C ARG A 259 17.53 16.07 14.49
N ARG A 260 18.61 15.26 14.45
CA ARG A 260 19.81 15.59 13.66
C ARG A 260 19.53 15.61 12.16
N GLU A 261 18.73 14.67 11.65
CA GLU A 261 18.42 14.60 10.23
C GLU A 261 17.57 15.79 9.79
N ILE A 262 16.64 16.28 10.64
CA ILE A 262 15.89 17.53 10.39
C ILE A 262 16.85 18.72 10.27
N ALA A 263 17.84 18.82 11.18
CA ALA A 263 18.77 19.95 11.26
C ALA A 263 20.01 19.80 10.36
N LYS A 264 20.13 18.75 9.56
CA LYS A 264 21.34 18.42 8.81
C LYS A 264 21.65 19.40 7.68
N GLU A 265 20.64 19.82 6.97
CA GLU A 265 20.75 20.69 5.81
C GLU A 265 19.68 21.76 5.83
N THR A 266 19.95 22.89 5.18
CA THR A 266 18.95 23.95 5.02
C THR A 266 17.80 23.48 4.14
N VAL A 267 16.60 23.98 4.43
CA VAL A 267 15.44 23.85 3.55
C VAL A 267 15.44 25.01 2.56
N MET A 268 15.37 24.71 1.27
CA MET A 268 15.37 25.75 0.23
C MET A 268 13.96 26.29 0.01
N ILE A 269 13.76 27.57 0.30
CA ILE A 269 12.51 28.29 0.01
C ILE A 269 12.75 29.20 -1.20
N GLY A 270 12.46 28.70 -2.39
CA GLY A 270 12.90 29.34 -3.63
C GLY A 270 14.42 29.31 -3.73
N GLN A 271 15.07 30.47 -3.65
CA GLN A 271 16.54 30.62 -3.63
C GLN A 271 17.11 30.88 -2.23
N ALA A 272 16.26 31.01 -1.20
CA ALA A 272 16.70 31.34 0.16
C ALA A 272 16.88 30.05 0.98
N PRO A 273 18.08 29.75 1.51
CA PRO A 273 18.30 28.67 2.43
C PRO A 273 17.79 29.03 3.83
N LEU A 274 16.95 28.16 4.40
CA LEU A 274 16.39 28.31 5.73
C LEU A 274 16.90 27.20 6.64
N TRP A 275 17.48 27.56 7.79
CA TRP A 275 17.89 26.61 8.79
C TRP A 275 16.71 26.27 9.70
N VAL A 276 16.39 24.97 9.81
CA VAL A 276 15.30 24.46 10.64
C VAL A 276 15.87 23.50 11.66
N THR A 277 15.47 23.64 12.91
CA THR A 277 15.76 22.69 13.99
C THR A 277 14.47 22.12 14.56
N ALA A 278 14.59 21.09 15.38
CA ALA A 278 13.47 20.49 16.06
C ALA A 278 13.84 20.14 17.51
N SER A 279 12.87 20.22 18.40
CA SER A 279 12.93 19.70 19.75
C SER A 279 12.15 18.39 19.83
N ALA A 280 12.57 17.47 20.71
CA ALA A 280 11.92 16.18 20.86
C ALA A 280 11.74 15.81 22.33
N GLY A 281 10.60 15.18 22.64
CA GLY A 281 10.38 14.47 23.91
C GLY A 281 10.22 12.99 23.62
N VAL A 282 10.93 12.15 24.35
CA VAL A 282 10.98 10.69 24.13
C VAL A 282 10.51 9.93 25.35
N VAL A 283 9.75 8.86 25.12
CA VAL A 283 9.28 7.92 26.12
C VAL A 283 9.32 6.49 25.59
N SER A 284 9.41 5.52 26.48
CA SER A 284 9.22 4.10 26.16
C SER A 284 8.22 3.46 27.10
N SER A 285 7.40 2.55 26.60
CA SER A 285 6.52 1.72 27.44
C SER A 285 7.30 0.80 28.40
N GLU A 286 8.61 0.68 28.26
CA GLU A 286 9.49 0.03 29.23
C GLU A 286 9.41 0.71 30.61
N LEU A 287 9.43 2.04 30.63
CA LEU A 287 9.37 2.84 31.87
C LEU A 287 7.95 2.96 32.44
N PHE A 288 6.94 2.77 31.59
CA PHE A 288 5.52 2.93 31.90
C PHE A 288 4.70 1.75 31.35
N PRO A 289 4.85 0.52 31.89
CA PRO A 289 4.27 -0.70 31.31
C PRO A 289 2.74 -0.70 31.24
N GLU A 290 2.09 -0.04 32.17
CA GLU A 290 0.61 0.04 32.25
C GLU A 290 0.02 1.22 31.46
N ALA A 291 0.87 2.16 31.03
CA ALA A 291 0.41 3.37 30.35
C ALA A 291 -0.26 3.06 29.01
N GLY A 292 -1.38 3.70 28.75
CA GLY A 292 -2.04 3.71 27.44
C GLY A 292 -1.41 4.70 26.48
N ALA A 293 -1.93 4.74 25.23
CA ALA A 293 -1.41 5.65 24.21
C ALA A 293 -1.50 7.12 24.63
N ASP A 294 -2.65 7.56 25.16
CA ASP A 294 -2.83 8.95 25.57
C ASP A 294 -1.86 9.36 26.69
N GLU A 295 -1.58 8.47 27.63
CA GLU A 295 -0.66 8.73 28.73
C GLU A 295 0.78 8.80 28.25
N LEU A 296 1.23 7.88 27.37
CA LEU A 296 2.56 7.93 26.79
C LEU A 296 2.77 9.20 25.93
N ILE A 297 1.75 9.61 25.20
CA ILE A 297 1.79 10.86 24.43
C ILE A 297 1.93 12.06 25.35
N ALA A 298 1.17 12.11 26.46
CA ALA A 298 1.27 13.21 27.42
C ALA A 298 2.66 13.28 28.06
N LEU A 299 3.25 12.15 28.43
CA LEU A 299 4.61 12.08 28.95
C LEU A 299 5.66 12.56 27.93
N ALA A 300 5.52 12.16 26.66
CA ALA A 300 6.39 12.66 25.60
C ALA A 300 6.24 14.16 25.36
N ASP A 301 5.01 14.70 25.47
CA ASP A 301 4.74 16.14 25.32
C ASP A 301 5.34 16.95 26.49
N GLU A 302 5.27 16.44 27.71
CA GLU A 302 5.94 17.05 28.86
C GLU A 302 7.46 17.12 28.68
N ALA A 303 8.08 16.04 28.22
CA ALA A 303 9.49 16.02 27.90
C ALA A 303 9.84 17.00 26.77
N LEU A 304 9.03 17.08 25.71
CA LEU A 304 9.18 18.03 24.62
C LEU A 304 9.10 19.48 25.15
N TYR A 305 8.17 19.76 26.06
CA TYR A 305 8.08 21.08 26.70
C TYR A 305 9.35 21.45 27.45
N VAL A 306 9.97 20.50 28.17
CA VAL A 306 11.26 20.69 28.83
C VAL A 306 12.35 20.99 27.82
N ALA A 307 12.43 20.23 26.70
CA ALA A 307 13.39 20.47 25.62
C ALA A 307 13.28 21.90 25.03
N LYS A 308 12.08 22.37 24.80
CA LYS A 308 11.81 23.73 24.31
C LYS A 308 12.26 24.80 25.30
N ARG A 309 12.01 24.60 26.60
CA ARG A 309 12.43 25.54 27.66
C ARG A 309 13.93 25.54 27.90
N ALA A 310 14.60 24.41 27.74
CA ALA A 310 16.04 24.27 27.92
C ALA A 310 16.87 24.83 26.77
N GLY A 311 16.23 25.46 25.76
CA GLY A 311 16.94 26.19 24.68
C GLY A 311 16.72 25.59 23.28
N ARG A 312 15.76 24.71 23.12
CA ARG A 312 15.40 24.07 21.82
C ARG A 312 16.52 23.23 21.20
N ASN A 313 16.30 22.72 19.99
CA ASN A 313 17.24 21.89 19.22
C ASN A 313 17.86 20.76 20.06
N ARG A 314 17.06 20.08 20.85
CA ARG A 314 17.46 19.00 21.76
C ARG A 314 16.36 17.98 21.97
N LEU A 315 16.75 16.89 22.57
CA LEU A 315 15.87 15.83 23.03
C LEU A 315 15.88 15.77 24.56
N GLU A 316 14.72 15.55 25.17
CA GLU A 316 14.56 15.22 26.58
C GLU A 316 13.77 13.94 26.74
N ILE A 317 14.03 13.23 27.83
CA ILE A 317 13.39 11.94 28.13
C ILE A 317 12.29 12.19 29.16
N ALA A 318 11.14 11.53 28.97
CA ALA A 318 10.09 11.53 30.00
C ALA A 318 10.60 10.78 31.25
N GLU A 319 10.67 11.49 32.37
CA GLU A 319 11.09 10.94 33.64
C GLU A 319 9.89 10.39 34.41
N ASN A 320 10.09 9.32 35.16
CA ASN A 320 9.07 8.80 36.07
C ASN A 320 9.08 9.65 37.35
N PHE A 321 8.22 10.68 37.42
CA PHE A 321 8.08 11.54 38.60
C PHE A 321 7.46 10.83 39.82
N ALA A 322 7.20 9.53 39.75
CA ALA A 322 6.61 8.77 40.85
C ALA A 322 7.61 8.38 41.99
N GLU A 323 8.89 8.74 41.87
CA GLU A 323 9.94 8.45 42.89
C GLU A 323 10.60 9.75 43.42
N ALA A 324 9.87 10.83 43.58
CA ALA A 324 10.36 12.03 44.26
C ALA A 324 9.55 12.35 45.52
#